data_0dcc47221c9decbf7016a7b2b6035a6a
#
_entry.id   0dcc47221c9decbf7016a7b2b6035a6a
#
_cell.length_a   1.000
_cell.length_b   1.000
_cell.length_c   1.000
_cell.angle_alpha   90.00
_cell.angle_beta   90.00
_cell.angle_gamma   90.00
#
_symmetry.space_group_name_H-M   'P 1'
#
loop_
_entity.id
_entity.type
_entity.pdbx_description
1 polymer ?
#
loop_
_entity_poly.entity_id
_entity_poly.type
_entity_poly.pdbx_seq_one_letter_code
_entity_poly.pdbx_strand_id
1 'polypeptide(L)'
;MVEIAHFGVEAWLNKWEKSATYDISQSTIASLSMHDLLNLDGNNGEEFYEMLDKQQMNYGWIEGSPEFKEEVAKLYHHVDPENILQTNGATGANILALYALINPGDHVIAEYPSYQQLYDIPKSLGADVDYWHIHEEDDWYPRIDDLKALVKPNTKMICLNNANNPTGTYLSRFWGQPVYMHF
;
A
#
# COMPACT_ATOMS: atom_id res chain seq x y z
N MET A 1 17.12 -20.55 -2.45
CA MET A 1 16.92 -19.96 -1.11
C MET A 1 16.29 -18.62 -1.35
N VAL A 2 15.20 -18.29 -0.67
CA VAL A 2 14.58 -16.96 -0.80
C VAL A 2 15.53 -15.95 -0.15
N GLU A 3 15.95 -14.94 -0.90
CA GLU A 3 16.77 -13.84 -0.41
C GLU A 3 15.85 -12.62 -0.25
N ILE A 4 15.74 -12.13 0.98
CA ILE A 4 14.93 -10.95 1.29
C ILE A 4 15.90 -9.78 1.46
N ALA A 5 15.74 -8.75 0.63
CA ALA A 5 16.54 -7.54 0.71
C ALA A 5 16.31 -6.82 2.05
N HIS A 6 17.38 -6.19 2.55
CA HIS A 6 17.28 -5.37 3.75
C HIS A 6 16.39 -4.14 3.49
N PHE A 7 15.38 -3.92 4.34
CA PHE A 7 14.48 -2.79 4.22
C PHE A 7 15.14 -1.53 4.80
N GLY A 8 15.79 -0.76 3.95
CA GLY A 8 16.70 0.30 4.33
C GLY A 8 16.04 1.44 5.12
N VAL A 9 14.87 1.90 4.68
CA VAL A 9 14.15 3.03 5.31
C VAL A 9 13.68 2.64 6.70
N GLU A 10 13.07 1.48 6.88
CA GLU A 10 12.60 1.03 8.19
C GLU A 10 13.75 0.81 9.18
N ALA A 11 14.87 0.28 8.71
CA ALA A 11 16.06 0.12 9.55
C ALA A 11 16.62 1.48 9.98
N TRP A 12 16.59 2.48 9.10
CA TRP A 12 17.02 3.84 9.40
C TRP A 12 16.07 4.51 10.39
N LEU A 13 14.76 4.43 10.18
CA LEU A 13 13.72 4.96 11.07
C LEU A 13 13.83 4.33 12.47
N ASN A 14 13.91 3.00 12.57
CA ASN A 14 14.06 2.29 13.84
C ASN A 14 15.26 2.77 14.65
N LYS A 15 16.32 3.22 13.99
CA LYS A 15 17.52 3.73 14.65
C LYS A 15 17.38 5.17 15.14
N TRP A 16 16.71 6.02 14.38
CA TRP A 16 16.80 7.47 14.57
C TRP A 16 15.48 8.15 14.98
N GLU A 17 14.34 7.63 14.58
CA GLU A 17 13.02 8.23 14.78
C GLU A 17 12.77 8.67 16.23
N LYS A 18 13.03 7.77 17.19
CA LYS A 18 12.74 8.01 18.60
C LYS A 18 13.75 8.94 19.29
N SER A 19 14.87 9.24 18.66
CA SER A 19 15.93 10.11 19.19
C SER A 19 15.97 11.48 18.50
N ALA A 20 15.22 11.67 17.44
CA ALA A 20 15.17 12.92 16.72
C ALA A 20 14.47 14.01 17.54
N THR A 21 15.05 15.20 17.60
CA THR A 21 14.40 16.37 18.22
C THR A 21 13.29 16.90 17.32
N TYR A 22 13.50 16.84 16.01
CA TYR A 22 12.52 17.21 15.00
C TYR A 22 12.45 16.08 13.96
N ASP A 23 11.35 15.36 13.95
CA ASP A 23 11.11 14.30 12.96
C ASP A 23 10.30 14.87 11.80
N ILE A 24 10.97 15.02 10.66
CA ILE A 24 10.37 15.46 9.39
C ILE A 24 10.41 14.37 8.34
N SER A 25 10.74 13.13 8.74
CA SER A 25 10.94 12.01 7.83
C SER A 25 9.68 11.14 7.62
N GLN A 26 8.69 11.29 8.49
CA GLN A 26 7.49 10.49 8.43
C GLN A 26 6.53 10.99 7.34
N SER A 27 6.07 10.07 6.49
CA SER A 27 5.03 10.31 5.48
C SER A 27 3.64 9.92 5.99
N THR A 28 3.32 10.34 7.22
CA THR A 28 2.04 10.04 7.88
C THR A 28 1.28 11.32 8.23
N ILE A 29 -0.04 11.19 8.41
CA ILE A 29 -0.84 12.24 9.04
C ILE A 29 -0.49 12.34 10.53
N ALA A 30 -0.80 13.47 11.17
CA ALA A 30 -0.70 13.60 12.62
C ALA A 30 -1.54 12.52 13.30
N SER A 31 -0.91 11.78 14.22
CA SER A 31 -1.60 10.70 14.93
C SER A 31 -2.66 11.28 15.87
N LEU A 32 -3.85 10.68 15.85
CA LEU A 32 -4.92 10.97 16.78
C LEU A 32 -4.78 10.08 18.02
N SER A 33 -5.07 10.63 19.21
CA SER A 33 -5.33 9.79 20.36
C SER A 33 -6.68 9.07 20.21
N MET A 34 -6.92 8.02 21.01
CA MET A 34 -8.24 7.37 21.04
C MET A 34 -9.34 8.37 21.45
N HIS A 35 -9.02 9.26 22.37
CA HIS A 35 -9.94 10.33 22.77
C HIS A 35 -10.29 11.26 21.59
N ASP A 36 -9.30 11.73 20.85
CA ASP A 36 -9.53 12.59 19.67
C ASP A 36 -10.36 11.87 18.60
N LEU A 37 -10.03 10.60 18.33
CA LEU A 37 -10.74 9.78 17.34
C LEU A 37 -12.21 9.62 17.71
N LEU A 38 -12.52 9.26 18.96
CA LEU A 38 -13.89 9.04 19.43
C LEU A 38 -14.71 10.33 19.56
N ASN A 39 -14.04 11.50 19.56
CA ASN A 39 -14.73 12.78 19.61
C ASN A 39 -14.85 13.46 18.24
N LEU A 40 -14.42 12.85 17.15
CA LEU A 40 -14.52 13.45 15.80
C LEU A 40 -15.97 13.76 15.39
N ASP A 41 -16.93 12.97 15.84
CA ASP A 41 -18.35 13.15 15.59
C ASP A 41 -19.10 13.87 16.73
N GLY A 42 -18.40 14.24 17.80
CA GLY A 42 -18.96 14.92 18.98
C GLY A 42 -19.65 14.01 20.00
N ASN A 43 -19.56 12.68 19.85
CA ASN A 43 -20.29 11.69 20.68
C ASN A 43 -19.53 11.20 21.91
N ASN A 44 -18.41 11.78 22.32
CA ASN A 44 -17.56 11.44 23.46
C ASN A 44 -17.16 9.96 23.65
N GLY A 45 -17.59 9.07 22.75
CA GLY A 45 -17.18 7.66 22.70
C GLY A 45 -17.81 6.76 23.78
N GLU A 46 -18.86 7.17 24.49
CA GLU A 46 -19.48 6.36 25.54
C GLU A 46 -19.91 4.97 25.03
N GLU A 47 -20.58 4.92 23.89
CA GLU A 47 -21.01 3.66 23.27
C GLU A 47 -19.86 2.74 22.95
N PHE A 48 -18.72 3.30 22.49
CA PHE A 48 -17.50 2.52 22.21
C PHE A 48 -16.95 1.91 23.49
N TYR A 49 -16.86 2.66 24.57
CA TYR A 49 -16.35 2.15 25.84
C TYR A 49 -17.27 1.09 26.43
N GLU A 50 -18.59 1.25 26.33
CA GLU A 50 -19.53 0.22 26.76
C GLU A 50 -19.43 -1.07 25.92
N MET A 51 -19.22 -0.94 24.62
CA MET A 51 -18.99 -2.08 23.73
C MET A 51 -17.69 -2.80 24.11
N LEU A 52 -16.62 -2.04 24.31
CA LEU A 52 -15.29 -2.59 24.64
C LEU A 52 -15.30 -3.33 25.98
N ASP A 53 -16.02 -2.80 27.00
CA ASP A 53 -16.15 -3.43 28.31
C ASP A 53 -16.84 -4.80 28.25
N LYS A 54 -17.76 -4.98 27.31
CA LYS A 54 -18.49 -6.23 27.08
C LYS A 54 -17.81 -7.18 26.09
N GLN A 55 -16.79 -6.67 25.36
CA GLN A 55 -16.12 -7.42 24.29
C GLN A 55 -15.27 -8.57 24.85
N GLN A 56 -15.56 -9.78 24.41
CA GLN A 56 -14.68 -10.92 24.69
C GLN A 56 -13.40 -10.82 23.85
N MET A 57 -12.25 -10.89 24.50
CA MET A 57 -10.93 -10.83 23.85
C MET A 57 -10.54 -12.21 23.31
N ASN A 58 -11.24 -12.64 22.28
CA ASN A 58 -11.01 -13.89 21.54
C ASN A 58 -10.55 -13.62 20.10
N TYR A 59 -10.50 -14.66 19.28
CA TYR A 59 -10.22 -14.51 17.85
C TYR A 59 -11.33 -13.68 17.20
N GLY A 60 -10.93 -12.63 16.46
CA GLY A 60 -11.83 -11.85 15.62
C GLY A 60 -12.13 -12.54 14.28
N TRP A 61 -12.69 -11.77 13.38
CA TRP A 61 -12.95 -12.19 12.02
C TRP A 61 -11.64 -12.37 11.24
N ILE A 62 -11.51 -13.49 10.51
CA ILE A 62 -10.28 -13.78 9.75
C ILE A 62 -10.11 -12.81 8.57
N GLU A 63 -11.21 -12.50 7.89
CA GLU A 63 -11.22 -11.67 6.68
C GLU A 63 -11.64 -10.22 6.92
N GLY A 64 -11.88 -9.85 8.16
CA GLY A 64 -12.48 -8.58 8.57
C GLY A 64 -13.96 -8.75 8.93
N SER A 65 -14.45 -7.92 9.89
CA SER A 65 -15.85 -7.98 10.28
C SER A 65 -16.76 -7.52 9.15
N PRO A 66 -18.02 -7.98 9.10
CA PRO A 66 -18.99 -7.50 8.12
C PRO A 66 -19.11 -5.97 8.12
N GLU A 67 -19.17 -5.35 9.29
CA GLU A 67 -19.29 -3.90 9.45
C GLU A 67 -18.06 -3.18 8.87
N PHE A 68 -16.85 -3.67 9.11
CA PHE A 68 -15.62 -3.13 8.53
C PHE A 68 -15.66 -3.21 7.00
N LYS A 69 -16.02 -4.37 6.46
CA LYS A 69 -16.08 -4.61 5.01
C LYS A 69 -17.13 -3.71 4.35
N GLU A 70 -18.31 -3.53 4.98
CA GLU A 70 -19.36 -2.64 4.51
C GLU A 70 -18.91 -1.17 4.47
N GLU A 71 -18.23 -0.69 5.53
CA GLU A 71 -17.75 0.70 5.58
C GLU A 71 -16.64 0.94 4.56
N VAL A 72 -15.72 0.00 4.38
CA VAL A 72 -14.66 0.10 3.36
C VAL A 72 -15.26 0.07 1.95
N ALA A 73 -16.27 -0.75 1.68
CA ALA A 73 -16.94 -0.81 0.38
C ALA A 73 -17.51 0.54 -0.06
N LYS A 74 -17.98 1.37 0.88
CA LYS A 74 -18.51 2.71 0.59
C LYS A 74 -17.47 3.68 0.03
N LEU A 75 -16.17 3.41 0.23
CA LEU A 75 -15.09 4.23 -0.32
C LEU A 75 -14.85 3.98 -1.82
N TYR A 76 -15.44 2.94 -2.38
CA TYR A 76 -15.22 2.50 -3.75
C TYR A 76 -16.53 2.45 -4.56
N HIS A 77 -16.42 2.55 -5.87
CA HIS A 77 -17.54 2.36 -6.77
C HIS A 77 -17.64 0.90 -7.21
N HIS A 78 -18.82 0.30 -7.08
CA HIS A 78 -19.10 -1.07 -7.53
C HIS A 78 -18.24 -2.16 -6.88
N VAL A 79 -17.85 -1.97 -5.61
CA VAL A 79 -17.17 -3.00 -4.82
C VAL A 79 -18.15 -3.61 -3.83
N ASP A 80 -18.31 -4.94 -3.91
CA ASP A 80 -19.07 -5.69 -2.94
C ASP A 80 -18.25 -5.89 -1.66
N PRO A 81 -18.82 -5.76 -0.45
CA PRO A 81 -18.14 -6.07 0.81
C PRO A 81 -17.45 -7.45 0.83
N GLU A 82 -18.02 -8.44 0.15
CA GLU A 82 -17.40 -9.77 0.03
C GLU A 82 -16.05 -9.78 -0.72
N ASN A 83 -15.76 -8.75 -1.50
CA ASN A 83 -14.48 -8.58 -2.19
C ASN A 83 -13.43 -7.82 -1.37
N ILE A 84 -13.70 -7.58 -0.09
CA ILE A 84 -12.80 -6.86 0.82
C ILE A 84 -12.18 -7.84 1.79
N LEU A 85 -10.86 -7.77 1.91
CA LEU A 85 -10.06 -8.53 2.86
C LEU A 85 -9.29 -7.57 3.75
N GLN A 86 -9.51 -7.65 5.05
CA GLN A 86 -8.75 -6.89 6.05
C GLN A 86 -7.37 -7.50 6.26
N THR A 87 -6.35 -6.65 6.35
CA THR A 87 -4.98 -7.07 6.64
C THR A 87 -4.36 -6.19 7.73
N ASN A 88 -3.23 -6.63 8.28
CA ASN A 88 -2.44 -5.82 9.20
C ASN A 88 -1.67 -4.74 8.43
N GLY A 89 -2.33 -3.62 8.19
CA GLY A 89 -1.80 -2.49 7.43
C GLY A 89 -1.63 -2.77 5.93
N ALA A 90 -1.25 -1.74 5.19
CA ALA A 90 -0.96 -1.84 3.75
C ALA A 90 0.20 -2.81 3.46
N THR A 91 1.16 -2.94 4.38
CA THR A 91 2.24 -3.93 4.30
C THR A 91 1.71 -5.35 4.17
N GLY A 92 0.73 -5.72 5.00
CA GLY A 92 0.07 -7.02 4.94
C GLY A 92 -0.67 -7.23 3.62
N ALA A 93 -1.37 -6.20 3.13
CA ALA A 93 -2.06 -6.24 1.84
C ALA A 93 -1.09 -6.46 0.67
N ASN A 94 0.01 -5.71 0.64
CA ASN A 94 1.05 -5.86 -0.39
C ASN A 94 1.64 -7.27 -0.39
N ILE A 95 2.01 -7.79 0.79
CA ILE A 95 2.58 -9.14 0.91
C ILE A 95 1.58 -10.18 0.39
N LEU A 96 0.32 -10.13 0.81
CA LEU A 96 -0.69 -11.10 0.38
C LEU A 96 -0.95 -11.03 -1.12
N ALA A 97 -1.11 -9.83 -1.68
CA ALA A 97 -1.36 -9.66 -3.11
C ALA A 97 -0.17 -10.17 -3.95
N LEU A 98 1.05 -9.77 -3.59
CA LEU A 98 2.25 -10.16 -4.31
C LEU A 98 2.50 -11.67 -4.18
N TYR A 99 2.37 -12.23 -2.98
CA TYR A 99 2.58 -13.64 -2.74
C TYR A 99 1.54 -14.54 -3.44
N ALA A 100 0.28 -14.08 -3.51
CA ALA A 100 -0.80 -14.84 -4.15
C ALA A 100 -0.72 -14.84 -5.69
N LEU A 101 -0.17 -13.78 -6.29
CA LEU A 101 -0.27 -13.55 -7.72
C LEU A 101 1.04 -13.80 -8.48
N ILE A 102 2.20 -13.73 -7.81
CA ILE A 102 3.51 -13.82 -8.45
C ILE A 102 4.12 -15.20 -8.26
N ASN A 103 4.61 -15.76 -9.37
CA ASN A 103 5.37 -17.00 -9.39
C ASN A 103 6.81 -16.74 -9.83
N PRO A 104 7.76 -17.65 -9.50
CA PRO A 104 9.11 -17.58 -10.03
C PRO A 104 9.11 -17.55 -11.57
N GLY A 105 9.83 -16.58 -12.16
CA GLY A 105 9.91 -16.39 -13.61
C GLY A 105 8.83 -15.47 -14.20
N ASP A 106 7.83 -15.04 -13.42
CA ASP A 106 6.92 -13.99 -13.85
C ASP A 106 7.69 -12.66 -14.00
N HIS A 107 7.26 -11.82 -14.94
CA HIS A 107 7.81 -10.50 -15.12
C HIS A 107 6.95 -9.46 -14.38
N VAL A 108 7.58 -8.59 -13.62
CA VAL A 108 6.95 -7.49 -12.86
C VAL A 108 7.60 -6.18 -13.26
N ILE A 109 6.80 -5.15 -13.47
CA ILE A 109 7.29 -3.78 -13.67
C ILE A 109 6.97 -3.01 -12.39
N ALA A 110 7.97 -2.38 -11.78
CA ALA A 110 7.79 -1.59 -10.56
C ALA A 110 8.23 -0.14 -10.78
N GLU A 111 7.38 0.81 -10.40
CA GLU A 111 7.74 2.22 -10.35
C GLU A 111 8.95 2.43 -9.42
N TYR A 112 9.91 3.28 -9.83
CA TYR A 112 11.13 3.55 -9.07
C TYR A 112 11.60 5.00 -9.26
N PRO A 113 11.98 5.73 -8.17
CA PRO A 113 11.90 5.31 -6.78
C PRO A 113 10.46 5.18 -6.28
N SER A 114 10.20 4.16 -5.45
CA SER A 114 8.91 3.91 -4.84
C SER A 114 9.06 3.11 -3.53
N TYR A 115 7.95 2.71 -2.92
CA TYR A 115 7.98 1.93 -1.69
C TYR A 115 8.64 0.56 -1.91
N GLN A 116 9.68 0.28 -1.15
CA GLN A 116 10.61 -0.85 -1.37
C GLN A 116 9.92 -2.22 -1.53
N GLN A 117 8.81 -2.45 -0.84
CA GLN A 117 8.06 -3.70 -0.95
C GLN A 117 7.61 -4.02 -2.38
N LEU A 118 7.29 -2.98 -3.17
CA LEU A 118 6.72 -3.15 -4.51
C LEU A 118 7.70 -3.75 -5.52
N TYR A 119 8.99 -3.70 -5.24
CA TYR A 119 10.02 -4.27 -6.13
C TYR A 119 10.86 -5.38 -5.47
N ASP A 120 11.09 -5.34 -4.17
CA ASP A 120 11.93 -6.34 -3.51
C ASP A 120 11.17 -7.60 -3.11
N ILE A 121 9.88 -7.51 -2.78
CA ILE A 121 9.07 -8.72 -2.54
C ILE A 121 8.93 -9.56 -3.81
N PRO A 122 8.55 -9.00 -4.99
CA PRO A 122 8.55 -9.76 -6.24
C PRO A 122 9.89 -10.44 -6.54
N LYS A 123 11.01 -9.75 -6.37
CA LYS A 123 12.35 -10.34 -6.54
C LYS A 123 12.58 -11.51 -5.59
N SER A 124 12.20 -11.37 -4.33
CA SER A 124 12.34 -12.43 -3.33
C SER A 124 11.51 -13.67 -3.66
N LEU A 125 10.42 -13.50 -4.40
CA LEU A 125 9.58 -14.59 -4.92
C LEU A 125 10.12 -15.21 -6.21
N GLY A 126 11.22 -14.67 -6.75
CA GLY A 126 11.86 -15.18 -7.98
C GLY A 126 11.31 -14.58 -9.27
N ALA A 127 10.61 -13.47 -9.20
CA ALA A 127 10.18 -12.72 -10.37
C ALA A 127 11.36 -11.95 -11.00
N ASP A 128 11.28 -11.74 -12.32
CA ASP A 128 12.11 -10.79 -13.06
C ASP A 128 11.49 -9.40 -12.93
N VAL A 129 12.21 -8.44 -12.35
CA VAL A 129 11.68 -7.11 -12.05
C VAL A 129 12.40 -6.04 -12.84
N ASP A 130 11.67 -5.39 -13.74
CA ASP A 130 12.11 -4.18 -14.42
C ASP A 130 11.62 -2.94 -13.66
N TYR A 131 12.47 -1.90 -13.64
CA TYR A 131 12.15 -0.64 -13.01
C TYR A 131 11.58 0.35 -14.03
N TRP A 132 10.38 0.84 -13.75
CA TRP A 132 9.83 1.99 -14.43
C TRP A 132 10.31 3.26 -13.73
N HIS A 133 11.40 3.82 -14.23
CA HIS A 133 12.04 4.98 -13.63
C HIS A 133 11.19 6.24 -13.81
N ILE A 134 11.04 6.98 -12.70
CA ILE A 134 10.52 8.34 -12.68
C ILE A 134 11.67 9.29 -12.34
N HIS A 135 11.69 10.49 -12.92
CA HIS A 135 12.85 11.37 -12.93
C HIS A 135 12.51 12.76 -12.42
N GLU A 136 13.47 13.41 -11.75
CA GLU A 136 13.32 14.77 -11.22
C GLU A 136 13.06 15.81 -12.32
N GLU A 137 13.69 15.67 -13.47
CA GLU A 137 13.47 16.53 -14.64
C GLU A 137 12.03 16.50 -15.21
N ASP A 138 11.26 15.49 -14.84
CA ASP A 138 9.83 15.34 -15.16
C ASP A 138 8.91 15.65 -13.97
N ASP A 139 9.42 16.36 -12.96
CA ASP A 139 8.70 16.58 -11.70
C ASP A 139 8.25 15.26 -11.04
N TRP A 140 9.03 14.21 -11.21
CA TRP A 140 8.73 12.84 -10.76
C TRP A 140 7.45 12.26 -11.39
N TYR A 141 7.02 12.80 -12.54
CA TYR A 141 5.81 12.32 -13.20
C TYR A 141 6.16 11.14 -14.13
N PRO A 142 5.53 9.97 -13.98
CA PRO A 142 5.89 8.80 -14.74
C PRO A 142 5.51 8.94 -16.22
N ARG A 143 6.41 8.60 -17.13
CA ARG A 143 6.17 8.59 -18.57
C ARG A 143 5.55 7.28 -19.01
N ILE A 144 4.36 7.33 -19.59
CA ILE A 144 3.63 6.12 -20.01
C ILE A 144 4.33 5.37 -21.15
N ASP A 145 5.08 6.06 -21.99
CA ASP A 145 5.81 5.42 -23.09
C ASP A 145 6.99 4.59 -22.59
N ASP A 146 7.61 5.02 -21.49
CA ASP A 146 8.65 4.21 -20.83
C ASP A 146 8.04 2.94 -20.22
N LEU A 147 6.85 3.04 -19.61
CA LEU A 147 6.12 1.87 -19.14
C LEU A 147 5.80 0.90 -20.28
N LYS A 148 5.27 1.41 -21.41
CA LYS A 148 4.95 0.56 -22.58
C LYS A 148 6.18 -0.16 -23.12
N ALA A 149 7.35 0.49 -23.11
CA ALA A 149 8.61 -0.10 -23.58
C ALA A 149 9.08 -1.26 -22.68
N LEU A 150 8.69 -1.29 -21.41
CA LEU A 150 9.03 -2.36 -20.45
C LEU A 150 8.10 -3.58 -20.53
N VAL A 151 6.92 -3.45 -21.13
CA VAL A 151 5.94 -4.54 -21.19
C VAL A 151 6.46 -5.68 -22.05
N LYS A 152 6.46 -6.89 -21.49
CA LYS A 152 6.87 -8.16 -22.12
C LYS A 152 5.67 -9.11 -22.20
N PRO A 153 5.71 -10.13 -23.08
CA PRO A 153 4.60 -11.11 -23.17
C PRO A 153 4.29 -11.85 -21.86
N ASN A 154 5.26 -11.95 -20.94
CA ASN A 154 5.11 -12.56 -19.63
C ASN A 154 4.98 -11.53 -18.50
N THR A 155 4.69 -10.27 -18.82
CA THR A 155 4.42 -9.25 -17.78
C THR A 155 3.15 -9.62 -17.03
N LYS A 156 3.31 -9.90 -15.75
CA LYS A 156 2.23 -10.35 -14.88
C LYS A 156 1.61 -9.21 -14.08
N MET A 157 2.43 -8.24 -13.67
CA MET A 157 2.00 -7.19 -12.75
C MET A 157 2.77 -5.90 -12.98
N ILE A 158 2.08 -4.78 -12.76
CA ILE A 158 2.67 -3.45 -12.66
C ILE A 158 2.41 -2.95 -11.24
N CYS A 159 3.48 -2.62 -10.52
CA CYS A 159 3.42 -2.12 -9.15
C CYS A 159 3.74 -0.62 -9.14
N LEU A 160 2.82 0.16 -8.59
CA LEU A 160 2.98 1.61 -8.44
C LEU A 160 2.40 2.09 -7.11
N ASN A 161 2.79 3.27 -6.67
CA ASN A 161 2.31 3.88 -5.44
C ASN A 161 1.76 5.29 -5.72
N ASN A 162 0.46 5.48 -5.50
CA ASN A 162 -0.23 6.76 -5.75
C ASN A 162 -1.00 7.22 -4.48
N ALA A 163 -0.69 8.39 -3.88
CA ALA A 163 0.45 9.24 -4.20
C ALA A 163 1.77 8.51 -3.92
N ASN A 164 2.80 8.78 -4.75
CA ASN A 164 4.07 8.04 -4.65
C ASN A 164 4.84 8.39 -3.36
N ASN A 165 5.33 7.37 -2.68
CA ASN A 165 6.33 7.47 -1.63
C ASN A 165 7.69 7.02 -2.23
N PRO A 166 8.75 7.90 -2.31
CA PRO A 166 8.94 9.10 -1.48
C PRO A 166 8.64 10.44 -2.17
N THR A 167 8.31 10.49 -3.45
CA THR A 167 8.31 11.76 -4.22
C THR A 167 7.10 12.65 -3.93
N GLY A 168 6.00 12.09 -3.42
CA GLY A 168 4.75 12.79 -3.22
C GLY A 168 3.95 13.03 -4.51
N THR A 169 4.43 12.56 -5.66
CA THR A 169 3.76 12.75 -6.94
C THR A 169 2.40 12.07 -6.95
N TYR A 170 1.39 12.78 -7.40
CA TYR A 170 0.02 12.32 -7.48
C TYR A 170 -0.45 12.21 -8.92
N LEU A 171 -0.88 11.02 -9.31
CA LEU A 171 -1.46 10.76 -10.62
C LEU A 171 -2.94 11.11 -10.60
N SER A 172 -3.32 12.18 -11.29
CA SER A 172 -4.72 12.61 -11.39
C SER A 172 -5.59 11.62 -12.19
N ARG A 173 -6.93 11.73 -12.05
CA ARG A 173 -7.89 10.92 -12.83
C ARG A 173 -7.69 11.03 -14.35
N PHE A 174 -7.10 12.12 -14.83
CA PHE A 174 -6.85 12.34 -16.27
C PHE A 174 -5.60 11.61 -16.78
N TRP A 175 -4.70 11.17 -15.89
CA TRP A 175 -3.58 10.32 -16.27
C TRP A 175 -4.04 8.92 -16.68
N GLY A 176 -5.16 8.47 -16.14
CA GLY A 176 -5.82 7.21 -16.42
C GLY A 176 -7.04 7.33 -17.35
N GLN A 177 -6.95 7.99 -18.50
CA GLN A 177 -7.78 7.52 -19.60
C GLN A 177 -7.44 6.03 -19.76
N PRO A 178 -8.43 5.11 -19.77
CA PRO A 178 -8.12 3.69 -19.71
C PRO A 178 -7.18 3.35 -20.86
N VAL A 179 -5.93 3.07 -20.52
CA VAL A 179 -5.03 2.38 -21.44
C VAL A 179 -5.60 0.96 -21.46
N TYR A 180 -6.57 0.74 -22.33
CA TYR A 180 -6.98 -0.62 -22.65
C TYR A 180 -5.78 -1.27 -23.33
N MET A 181 -4.92 -1.87 -22.52
CA MET A 181 -3.96 -2.82 -23.05
C MET A 181 -4.76 -4.07 -23.41
N HIS A 182 -5.06 -4.22 -24.70
CA HIS A 182 -5.52 -5.49 -25.23
C HIS A 182 -4.32 -6.44 -25.20
N PHE A 183 -4.35 -7.38 -24.27
CA PHE A 183 -3.47 -8.54 -24.27
C PHE A 183 -3.98 -9.58 -25.25
#